data_706d98522489455f5db4e9dea868f778
#
_entry.id   706d98522489455f5db4e9dea868f778
#
_cell.length_a   1.000
_cell.length_b   1.000
_cell.length_c   1.000
_cell.angle_alpha   90.00
_cell.angle_beta   90.00
_cell.angle_gamma   90.00
#
_symmetry.space_group_name_H-M   'P 1'
#
loop_
_entity.id
_entity.type
_entity.pdbx_description
1 polymer ?
#
loop_
_entity_poly.entity_id
_entity_poly.type
_entity_poly.pdbx_seq_one_letter_code
_entity_poly.pdbx_strand_id
1 'polypeptide(L)'
;IGDNGGVDPDDEAMDPSLHSCQIDPARLRSLLGGACDRFAIEALRECGSTSTLLLERARQGAMSGSVLIADRQTAGRGRRGRSWWSSAESGLTFSVLWRFTGGVARLAGLSLAVGVAVARALGNCGVPGIGLKWPNDILLDGGKLGGILVELDAQPDGMVAVMGIGLNLLLPAAGAEEFLHRPASLSQASSPPPDRHQLLARILLELAIVLDRFAVAGFSVLREEWQAYHVWQEDRKSVV
;
A
#
# COMPACT_ATOMS: atom_id res chain seq x y z
N ILE A 1 16.36 21.52 -60.89
CA ILE A 1 15.74 22.19 -59.73
C ILE A 1 15.24 21.08 -58.87
N GLY A 2 16.07 20.65 -57.92
CA GLY A 2 15.80 19.56 -56.99
C GLY A 2 15.12 20.09 -55.74
N ASP A 3 14.04 19.44 -55.37
CA ASP A 3 13.37 19.65 -54.12
C ASP A 3 13.97 18.65 -53.11
N ASN A 4 14.70 19.16 -52.12
CA ASN A 4 15.25 18.40 -51.00
C ASN A 4 14.18 18.45 -49.89
N GLY A 5 13.33 17.42 -49.85
CA GLY A 5 12.47 17.15 -48.67
C GLY A 5 13.34 16.77 -47.49
N GLY A 6 13.64 17.72 -46.62
CA GLY A 6 14.26 17.48 -45.34
C GLY A 6 13.28 16.69 -44.45
N VAL A 7 13.68 15.46 -44.11
CA VAL A 7 13.04 14.69 -43.05
C VAL A 7 13.52 15.30 -41.73
N ASP A 8 12.58 15.78 -40.95
CA ASP A 8 12.79 16.34 -39.60
C ASP A 8 13.33 15.22 -38.70
N PRO A 9 14.52 15.33 -38.06
CA PRO A 9 15.09 14.27 -37.24
C PRO A 9 14.45 14.11 -35.85
N ASP A 10 13.40 14.90 -35.55
CA ASP A 10 12.76 14.95 -34.20
C ASP A 10 11.50 14.09 -34.07
N ASP A 11 11.14 13.28 -35.08
CA ASP A 11 10.04 12.31 -34.96
C ASP A 11 10.57 10.96 -34.42
N GLU A 12 11.31 11.00 -33.30
CA GLU A 12 11.54 9.82 -32.47
C GLU A 12 10.18 9.40 -31.89
N ALA A 13 9.61 8.37 -32.49
CA ALA A 13 8.41 7.71 -31.99
C ALA A 13 8.65 7.34 -30.52
N MET A 14 8.11 8.16 -29.64
CA MET A 14 8.20 8.00 -28.18
C MET A 14 7.64 6.62 -27.83
N ASP A 15 8.47 5.70 -27.33
CA ASP A 15 8.10 4.35 -26.94
C ASP A 15 6.93 4.41 -25.95
N PRO A 16 5.72 3.94 -26.33
CA PRO A 16 4.54 4.02 -25.45
C PRO A 16 4.71 3.22 -24.16
N SER A 17 5.69 2.30 -24.06
CA SER A 17 6.00 1.55 -22.85
C SER A 17 6.64 2.41 -21.76
N LEU A 18 7.30 3.53 -22.13
CA LEU A 18 7.92 4.48 -21.20
C LEU A 18 6.89 5.35 -20.46
N HIS A 19 5.60 5.27 -20.82
CA HIS A 19 4.55 6.13 -20.28
C HIS A 19 3.46 5.40 -19.48
N SER A 20 3.46 4.07 -19.40
CA SER A 20 2.48 3.31 -18.64
C SER A 20 2.86 3.17 -17.16
N CYS A 21 1.88 3.20 -16.26
CA CYS A 21 2.06 2.83 -14.86
C CYS A 21 2.43 1.35 -14.74
N GLN A 22 3.21 0.99 -13.71
CA GLN A 22 3.57 -0.40 -13.41
C GLN A 22 2.35 -1.25 -13.04
N ILE A 23 1.28 -0.62 -12.53
CA ILE A 23 -0.02 -1.26 -12.29
C ILE A 23 -0.98 -0.84 -13.38
N ASP A 24 -1.50 -1.83 -14.11
CA ASP A 24 -2.62 -1.68 -15.03
C ASP A 24 -3.93 -1.89 -14.27
N PRO A 25 -4.80 -0.85 -14.15
CA PRO A 25 -6.08 -0.96 -13.48
C PRO A 25 -7.03 -2.00 -14.11
N ALA A 26 -6.97 -2.22 -15.42
CA ALA A 26 -7.83 -3.20 -16.10
C ALA A 26 -7.44 -4.63 -15.71
N ARG A 27 -6.14 -4.94 -15.72
CA ARG A 27 -5.61 -6.22 -15.23
C ARG A 27 -5.95 -6.44 -13.76
N LEU A 28 -5.82 -5.40 -12.93
CA LEU A 28 -6.15 -5.49 -11.51
C LEU A 28 -7.63 -5.79 -11.29
N ARG A 29 -8.54 -5.12 -12.00
CA ARG A 29 -9.98 -5.41 -11.96
C ARG A 29 -10.29 -6.84 -12.36
N SER A 30 -9.64 -7.36 -13.40
CA SER A 30 -9.79 -8.75 -13.81
C SER A 30 -9.40 -9.74 -12.71
N LEU A 31 -8.31 -9.47 -11.97
CA LEU A 31 -7.85 -10.31 -10.86
C LEU A 31 -8.76 -10.24 -9.64
N LEU A 32 -9.46 -9.12 -9.42
CA LEU A 32 -10.44 -8.94 -8.35
C LEU A 32 -11.76 -9.70 -8.63
N GLY A 33 -12.05 -10.01 -9.89
CA GLY A 33 -13.25 -10.74 -10.27
C GLY A 33 -14.52 -10.07 -9.76
N GLY A 34 -15.42 -10.83 -9.13
CA GLY A 34 -16.69 -10.32 -8.59
C GLY A 34 -16.56 -9.28 -7.47
N ALA A 35 -15.36 -9.08 -6.91
CA ALA A 35 -15.12 -8.04 -5.93
C ALA A 35 -14.70 -6.69 -6.55
N CYS A 36 -14.55 -6.61 -7.87
CA CYS A 36 -14.05 -5.42 -8.56
C CYS A 36 -14.93 -4.18 -8.31
N ASP A 37 -16.24 -4.36 -8.22
CA ASP A 37 -17.20 -3.27 -8.00
C ASP A 37 -17.09 -2.61 -6.61
N ARG A 38 -16.37 -3.26 -5.68
CA ARG A 38 -16.07 -2.69 -4.37
C ARG A 38 -14.97 -1.64 -4.42
N PHE A 39 -14.24 -1.54 -5.53
CA PHE A 39 -13.04 -0.72 -5.62
C PHE A 39 -13.05 0.22 -6.83
N ALA A 40 -12.88 1.52 -6.58
CA ALA A 40 -12.61 2.52 -7.59
C ALA A 40 -11.08 2.68 -7.71
N ILE A 41 -10.48 2.08 -8.73
CA ILE A 41 -9.02 1.93 -8.87
C ILE A 41 -8.48 2.97 -9.83
N GLU A 42 -7.46 3.69 -9.38
CA GLU A 42 -6.66 4.61 -10.19
C GLU A 42 -5.17 4.39 -9.95
N ALA A 43 -4.39 4.40 -11.01
CA ALA A 43 -2.94 4.28 -10.97
C ALA A 43 -2.29 5.53 -11.58
N LEU A 44 -1.32 6.09 -10.87
CA LEU A 44 -0.53 7.26 -11.26
C LEU A 44 0.94 6.89 -11.37
N ARG A 45 1.62 7.46 -12.35
CA ARG A 45 3.08 7.35 -12.43
C ARG A 45 3.75 8.05 -11.26
N GLU A 46 3.28 9.25 -10.94
CA GLU A 46 3.84 10.06 -9.86
C GLU A 46 2.75 10.90 -9.18
N CYS A 47 2.88 11.04 -7.87
CA CYS A 47 2.12 12.02 -7.08
C CYS A 47 2.94 12.46 -5.85
N GLY A 48 2.49 13.49 -5.14
CA GLY A 48 3.08 13.88 -3.87
C GLY A 48 2.97 12.75 -2.85
N SER A 49 1.74 12.36 -2.52
CA SER A 49 1.42 11.25 -1.63
C SER A 49 0.02 10.70 -1.94
N THR A 50 -0.09 9.40 -2.11
CA THR A 50 -1.38 8.72 -2.36
C THR A 50 -2.36 8.94 -1.21
N SER A 51 -1.88 8.95 0.04
CA SER A 51 -2.73 9.20 1.21
C SER A 51 -3.24 10.64 1.25
N THR A 52 -2.38 11.62 1.00
CA THR A 52 -2.79 13.03 0.98
C THR A 52 -3.83 13.28 -0.10
N LEU A 53 -3.59 12.78 -1.30
CA LEU A 53 -4.51 12.96 -2.43
C LEU A 53 -5.86 12.26 -2.18
N LEU A 54 -5.88 11.07 -1.58
CA LEU A 54 -7.14 10.41 -1.21
C LEU A 54 -7.88 11.13 -0.09
N LEU A 55 -7.19 11.74 0.89
CA LEU A 55 -7.85 12.57 1.91
C LEU A 55 -8.52 13.80 1.30
N GLU A 56 -7.87 14.46 0.35
CA GLU A 56 -8.45 15.59 -0.40
C GLU A 56 -9.69 15.16 -1.19
N ARG A 57 -9.60 14.02 -1.89
CA ARG A 57 -10.73 13.45 -2.62
C ARG A 57 -11.87 12.99 -1.71
N ALA A 58 -11.56 12.52 -0.50
CA ALA A 58 -12.57 12.15 0.49
C ALA A 58 -13.46 13.32 0.87
N ARG A 59 -12.88 14.53 1.03
CA ARG A 59 -13.60 15.78 1.28
C ARG A 59 -14.44 16.25 0.09
N GLN A 60 -14.07 15.80 -1.12
CA GLN A 60 -14.82 16.04 -2.37
C GLN A 60 -15.86 14.94 -2.65
N GLY A 61 -16.08 14.01 -1.73
CA GLY A 61 -17.11 12.98 -1.84
C GLY A 61 -16.65 11.65 -2.46
N ALA A 62 -15.33 11.39 -2.55
CA ALA A 62 -14.85 10.09 -3.02
C ALA A 62 -15.45 8.94 -2.19
N MET A 63 -15.83 7.86 -2.88
CA MET A 63 -16.55 6.73 -2.28
C MET A 63 -15.62 5.83 -1.46
N SER A 64 -16.23 5.07 -0.52
CA SER A 64 -15.56 3.95 0.14
C SER A 64 -15.07 2.95 -0.92
N GLY A 65 -13.86 2.40 -0.73
CA GLY A 65 -13.24 1.52 -1.71
C GLY A 65 -12.44 2.25 -2.80
N SER A 66 -12.29 3.60 -2.73
CA SER A 66 -11.36 4.31 -3.63
C SER A 66 -9.93 3.88 -3.34
N VAL A 67 -9.20 3.45 -4.40
CA VAL A 67 -7.82 2.97 -4.36
C VAL A 67 -6.96 3.84 -5.26
N LEU A 68 -5.90 4.40 -4.72
CA LEU A 68 -4.93 5.18 -5.47
C LEU A 68 -3.54 4.52 -5.34
N ILE A 69 -2.98 4.14 -6.47
CA ILE A 69 -1.66 3.54 -6.59
C ILE A 69 -0.71 4.58 -7.19
N ALA A 70 0.53 4.64 -6.74
CA ALA A 70 1.56 5.46 -7.39
C ALA A 70 2.85 4.66 -7.54
N ASP A 71 3.45 4.74 -8.73
CA ASP A 71 4.77 4.17 -8.98
C ASP A 71 5.83 4.93 -8.17
N ARG A 72 5.70 6.26 -8.09
CA ARG A 72 6.59 7.13 -7.33
C ARG A 72 5.81 8.15 -6.50
N GLN A 73 6.24 8.34 -5.26
CA GLN A 73 5.80 9.47 -4.43
C GLN A 73 6.96 10.44 -4.20
N THR A 74 6.73 11.74 -4.46
CA THR A 74 7.73 12.80 -4.25
C THR A 74 7.73 13.33 -2.82
N ALA A 75 6.62 13.14 -2.09
CA ALA A 75 6.45 13.52 -0.69
C ALA A 75 5.76 12.39 0.10
N GLY A 76 6.22 11.14 -0.12
CA GLY A 76 5.70 9.97 0.59
C GLY A 76 5.85 10.11 2.10
N ARG A 77 4.82 9.70 2.84
CA ARG A 77 4.72 9.94 4.28
C ARG A 77 4.64 8.66 5.09
N GLY A 78 5.38 8.66 6.19
CA GLY A 78 5.29 7.70 7.28
C GLY A 78 4.79 8.36 8.56
N ARG A 79 4.67 7.59 9.64
CA ARG A 79 4.28 8.09 10.96
C ARG A 79 5.30 9.05 11.54
N ARG A 80 4.83 10.00 12.38
CA ARG A 80 5.66 10.97 13.10
C ARG A 80 6.51 11.84 12.18
N GLY A 81 5.98 12.21 10.99
CA GLY A 81 6.67 13.07 10.03
C GLY A 81 7.83 12.42 9.27
N ARG A 82 8.02 11.10 9.37
CA ARG A 82 9.04 10.39 8.59
C ARG A 82 8.65 10.35 7.12
N SER A 83 9.63 10.35 6.24
CA SER A 83 9.41 10.11 4.82
C SER A 83 9.21 8.61 4.54
N TRP A 84 8.40 8.31 3.52
CA TRP A 84 8.34 7.00 2.89
C TRP A 84 8.95 7.11 1.49
N TRP A 85 10.03 6.37 1.27
CA TRP A 85 10.66 6.33 -0.04
C TRP A 85 9.95 5.29 -0.93
N SER A 86 9.71 5.64 -2.19
CA SER A 86 9.11 4.75 -3.18
C SER A 86 9.71 5.00 -4.55
N SER A 87 9.91 3.93 -5.33
CA SER A 87 10.23 4.00 -6.74
C SER A 87 9.42 2.97 -7.51
N ALA A 88 9.23 3.21 -8.79
CA ALA A 88 8.46 2.36 -9.68
C ALA A 88 8.95 0.90 -9.68
N GLU A 89 10.25 0.69 -9.59
CA GLU A 89 10.86 -0.64 -9.71
C GLU A 89 10.86 -1.40 -8.39
N SER A 90 11.07 -0.71 -7.27
CA SER A 90 11.40 -1.32 -5.99
C SER A 90 10.26 -1.36 -4.99
N GLY A 91 9.13 -0.69 -5.25
CA GLY A 91 8.04 -0.58 -4.30
C GLY A 91 6.66 -0.93 -4.86
N LEU A 92 5.76 -1.30 -3.98
CA LEU A 92 4.32 -1.26 -4.19
C LEU A 92 3.73 -0.29 -3.18
N THR A 93 3.29 0.88 -3.67
CA THR A 93 2.79 1.96 -2.82
C THR A 93 1.40 2.37 -3.27
N PHE A 94 0.45 2.29 -2.35
CA PHE A 94 -0.94 2.62 -2.61
C PHE A 94 -1.66 3.05 -1.33
N SER A 95 -2.82 3.66 -1.48
CA SER A 95 -3.73 4.01 -0.39
C SER A 95 -5.15 3.56 -0.71
N VAL A 96 -5.89 3.19 0.32
CA VAL A 96 -7.30 2.79 0.23
C VAL A 96 -8.11 3.70 1.16
N LEU A 97 -9.20 4.26 0.64
CA LEU A 97 -10.18 5.03 1.39
C LEU A 97 -11.31 4.11 1.86
N TRP A 98 -11.67 4.19 3.12
CA TRP A 98 -12.81 3.47 3.68
C TRP A 98 -13.64 4.36 4.60
N ARG A 99 -14.95 4.23 4.48
CA ARG A 99 -15.89 4.99 5.31
C ARG A 99 -16.46 4.09 6.41
N PHE A 100 -16.46 4.61 7.62
CA PHE A 100 -16.98 3.92 8.79
C PHE A 100 -18.07 4.77 9.45
N THR A 101 -19.11 4.11 9.92
CA THR A 101 -20.13 4.74 10.78
C THR A 101 -19.61 4.86 12.20
N GLY A 102 -20.02 5.92 12.90
CA GLY A 102 -19.66 6.17 14.30
C GLY A 102 -18.36 6.97 14.48
N GLY A 103 -17.93 7.12 15.72
CA GLY A 103 -16.82 8.00 16.10
C GLY A 103 -15.45 7.33 16.06
N VAL A 104 -14.41 8.15 16.19
CA VAL A 104 -12.99 7.76 16.11
C VAL A 104 -12.60 6.61 17.06
N ALA A 105 -13.23 6.52 18.23
CA ALA A 105 -12.93 5.45 19.21
C ALA A 105 -13.16 4.03 18.64
N ARG A 106 -14.11 3.88 17.69
CA ARG A 106 -14.38 2.59 17.04
C ARG A 106 -13.25 2.15 16.09
N LEU A 107 -12.39 3.08 15.70
CA LEU A 107 -11.28 2.80 14.79
C LEU A 107 -9.96 2.44 15.51
N ALA A 108 -10.03 2.31 16.85
CA ALA A 108 -8.88 1.82 17.62
C ALA A 108 -8.45 0.44 17.12
N GLY A 109 -7.15 0.30 16.76
CA GLY A 109 -6.60 -0.94 16.21
C GLY A 109 -6.76 -1.12 14.70
N LEU A 110 -7.32 -0.15 13.95
CA LEU A 110 -7.47 -0.26 12.50
C LEU A 110 -6.14 -0.54 11.78
N SER A 111 -5.04 0.10 12.19
CA SER A 111 -3.71 -0.18 11.61
C SER A 111 -3.28 -1.63 11.81
N LEU A 112 -3.64 -2.24 12.94
CA LEU A 112 -3.35 -3.65 13.25
C LEU A 112 -4.22 -4.57 12.38
N ALA A 113 -5.49 -4.23 12.20
CA ALA A 113 -6.40 -4.96 11.32
C ALA A 113 -5.91 -4.95 9.86
N VAL A 114 -5.47 -3.79 9.35
CA VAL A 114 -4.84 -3.68 8.03
C VAL A 114 -3.58 -4.54 7.95
N GLY A 115 -2.78 -4.60 9.01
CA GLY A 115 -1.61 -5.47 9.11
C GLY A 115 -1.98 -6.95 8.92
N VAL A 116 -3.05 -7.42 9.56
CA VAL A 116 -3.57 -8.80 9.39
C VAL A 116 -3.96 -9.05 7.92
N ALA A 117 -4.68 -8.14 7.28
CA ALA A 117 -5.06 -8.29 5.87
C ALA A 117 -3.83 -8.44 4.96
N VAL A 118 -2.81 -7.58 5.16
CA VAL A 118 -1.58 -7.66 4.36
C VAL A 118 -0.81 -8.94 4.63
N ALA A 119 -0.71 -9.37 5.90
CA ALA A 119 -0.02 -10.61 6.26
C ALA A 119 -0.68 -11.85 5.63
N ARG A 120 -2.02 -11.93 5.65
CA ARG A 120 -2.79 -12.98 4.95
C ARG A 120 -2.50 -12.99 3.46
N ALA A 121 -2.58 -11.81 2.82
CA ALA A 121 -2.34 -11.70 1.39
C ALA A 121 -0.94 -12.17 1.00
N LEU A 122 0.08 -11.80 1.76
CA LEU A 122 1.46 -12.24 1.56
C LEU A 122 1.59 -13.75 1.76
N GLY A 123 0.99 -14.32 2.80
CA GLY A 123 0.94 -15.77 3.02
C GLY A 123 0.25 -16.51 1.87
N ASN A 124 -0.88 -15.99 1.37
CA ASN A 124 -1.61 -16.55 0.22
C ASN A 124 -0.81 -16.44 -1.10
N CYS A 125 0.18 -15.54 -1.16
CA CYS A 125 1.16 -15.47 -2.26
C CYS A 125 2.39 -16.37 -2.02
N GLY A 126 2.39 -17.20 -0.98
CA GLY A 126 3.48 -18.12 -0.67
C GLY A 126 4.71 -17.46 -0.05
N VAL A 127 4.59 -16.27 0.54
CA VAL A 127 5.70 -15.59 1.20
C VAL A 127 5.81 -16.08 2.65
N PRO A 128 6.86 -16.82 3.03
CA PRO A 128 7.09 -17.26 4.40
C PRO A 128 7.68 -16.12 5.27
N GLY A 129 7.75 -16.33 6.58
CA GLY A 129 8.49 -15.45 7.50
C GLY A 129 7.86 -14.08 7.74
N ILE A 130 6.57 -13.90 7.37
CA ILE A 130 5.85 -12.64 7.60
C ILE A 130 5.53 -12.46 9.08
N GLY A 131 5.89 -11.29 9.60
CA GLY A 131 5.57 -10.86 10.95
C GLY A 131 4.97 -9.47 10.99
N LEU A 132 4.28 -9.15 12.09
CA LEU A 132 3.75 -7.82 12.36
C LEU A 132 4.42 -7.22 13.59
N LYS A 133 4.86 -5.97 13.49
CA LYS A 133 5.40 -5.21 14.62
C LYS A 133 4.49 -4.04 14.93
N TRP A 134 4.06 -3.98 16.19
CA TRP A 134 3.28 -2.85 16.68
C TRP A 134 4.05 -1.53 16.48
N PRO A 135 3.39 -0.46 16.08
CA PRO A 135 1.95 -0.39 15.79
C PRO A 135 1.58 -0.52 14.30
N ASN A 136 2.55 -0.64 13.37
CA ASN A 136 2.26 -0.45 11.94
C ASN A 136 3.31 -1.02 10.96
N ASP A 137 4.26 -1.79 11.43
CA ASP A 137 5.32 -2.33 10.58
C ASP A 137 5.00 -3.77 10.15
N ILE A 138 5.26 -4.07 8.89
CA ILE A 138 5.22 -5.41 8.30
C ILE A 138 6.66 -5.86 8.18
N LEU A 139 6.94 -7.05 8.70
CA LEU A 139 8.28 -7.63 8.73
C LEU A 139 8.37 -8.87 7.83
N LEU A 140 9.56 -9.12 7.33
CA LEU A 140 9.99 -10.38 6.70
C LEU A 140 11.28 -10.81 7.39
N ASP A 141 11.27 -11.98 8.04
CA ASP A 141 12.41 -12.53 8.79
C ASP A 141 13.06 -11.50 9.73
N GLY A 142 12.22 -10.72 10.42
CA GLY A 142 12.63 -9.67 11.35
C GLY A 142 13.10 -8.36 10.71
N GLY A 143 13.29 -8.30 9.39
CA GLY A 143 13.58 -7.07 8.65
C GLY A 143 12.31 -6.33 8.26
N LYS A 144 12.37 -5.01 8.10
CA LYS A 144 11.21 -4.19 7.72
C LYS A 144 10.90 -4.34 6.24
N LEU A 145 9.84 -5.07 5.93
CA LEU A 145 9.29 -5.24 4.58
C LEU A 145 8.42 -4.06 4.15
N GLY A 146 7.66 -3.49 5.07
CA GLY A 146 6.71 -2.44 4.73
C GLY A 146 6.16 -1.70 5.93
N GLY A 147 5.26 -0.77 5.65
CA GLY A 147 4.59 0.01 6.68
C GLY A 147 3.17 0.43 6.30
N ILE A 148 2.38 0.69 7.32
CA ILE A 148 0.99 1.12 7.22
C ILE A 148 0.85 2.49 7.85
N LEU A 149 0.23 3.42 7.15
CA LEU A 149 -0.15 4.74 7.67
C LEU A 149 -1.66 4.90 7.61
N VAL A 150 -2.33 4.97 8.75
CA VAL A 150 -3.76 5.25 8.83
C VAL A 150 -3.96 6.71 9.20
N GLU A 151 -4.68 7.43 8.37
CA GLU A 151 -5.09 8.82 8.58
C GLU A 151 -6.61 8.89 8.62
N LEU A 152 -7.13 9.64 9.56
CA LEU A 152 -8.55 9.74 9.83
C LEU A 152 -9.05 11.17 9.57
N ASP A 153 -10.21 11.28 8.98
CA ASP A 153 -10.92 12.55 8.76
C ASP A 153 -12.36 12.40 9.25
N ALA A 154 -12.79 13.30 10.14
CA ALA A 154 -14.16 13.31 10.63
C ALA A 154 -15.07 13.98 9.61
N GLN A 155 -16.16 13.33 9.25
CA GLN A 155 -17.17 13.86 8.35
C GLN A 155 -18.56 13.78 8.98
N PRO A 156 -19.55 14.51 8.47
CA PRO A 156 -20.90 14.55 9.08
C PRO A 156 -21.50 13.14 9.26
N ASP A 157 -21.24 12.23 8.33
CA ASP A 157 -21.86 10.89 8.31
C ASP A 157 -20.98 9.81 8.98
N GLY A 158 -19.88 10.19 9.63
CA GLY A 158 -18.99 9.24 10.31
C GLY A 158 -17.50 9.57 10.12
N MET A 159 -16.69 8.55 10.00
CA MET A 159 -15.24 8.66 9.86
C MET A 159 -14.77 8.16 8.49
N VAL A 160 -13.91 8.92 7.86
CA VAL A 160 -13.11 8.44 6.73
C VAL A 160 -11.76 7.99 7.27
N ALA A 161 -11.34 6.80 6.86
CA ALA A 161 -9.97 6.32 7.05
C ALA A 161 -9.29 6.19 5.69
N VAL A 162 -8.12 6.80 5.55
CA VAL A 162 -7.20 6.56 4.44
C VAL A 162 -6.05 5.72 4.97
N MET A 163 -5.91 4.53 4.40
CA MET A 163 -4.91 3.53 4.78
C MET A 163 -3.84 3.48 3.70
N GLY A 164 -2.71 4.15 3.94
CA GLY A 164 -1.52 4.09 3.10
C GLY A 164 -0.72 2.82 3.41
N ILE A 165 -0.37 2.06 2.39
CA ILE A 165 0.40 0.83 2.49
C ILE A 165 1.58 0.93 1.53
N GLY A 166 2.79 0.72 2.07
CA GLY A 166 4.02 0.63 1.29
C GLY A 166 4.73 -0.69 1.56
N LEU A 167 5.10 -1.41 0.50
CA LEU A 167 5.86 -2.65 0.56
C LEU A 167 7.10 -2.56 -0.32
N ASN A 168 8.22 -3.08 0.17
CA ASN A 168 9.45 -3.19 -0.59
C ASN A 168 9.42 -4.48 -1.43
N LEU A 169 9.36 -4.35 -2.74
CA LEU A 169 9.47 -5.50 -3.66
C LEU A 169 10.93 -5.87 -3.88
N LEU A 170 11.77 -4.85 -4.07
CA LEU A 170 13.22 -4.95 -4.20
C LEU A 170 13.88 -3.98 -3.22
N LEU A 171 15.08 -4.28 -2.76
CA LEU A 171 15.88 -3.30 -2.03
C LEU A 171 16.63 -2.42 -3.03
N PRO A 172 16.77 -1.10 -2.76
CA PRO A 172 17.60 -0.24 -3.57
C PRO A 172 19.07 -0.69 -3.49
N ALA A 173 19.78 -0.60 -4.60
CA ALA A 173 21.19 -1.00 -4.69
C ALA A 173 22.13 -0.14 -3.83
N ALA A 174 21.73 1.07 -3.46
CA ALA A 174 22.48 2.00 -2.62
C ALA A 174 21.57 2.65 -1.58
N GLY A 175 22.09 3.00 -0.40
CA GLY A 175 21.36 3.73 0.65
C GLY A 175 20.75 2.86 1.76
N ALA A 176 21.09 1.56 1.83
CA ALA A 176 20.61 0.68 2.90
C ALA A 176 21.10 1.10 4.30
N GLU A 177 22.12 1.91 4.40
CA GLU A 177 22.70 2.37 5.66
C GLU A 177 21.89 3.49 6.35
N GLU A 178 20.98 4.15 5.63
CA GLU A 178 20.12 5.22 6.18
C GLU A 178 18.84 4.71 6.84
N PHE A 179 18.56 3.42 6.78
CA PHE A 179 17.33 2.86 7.36
C PHE A 179 17.46 2.66 8.87
N LEU A 180 16.54 3.22 9.63
CA LEU A 180 16.45 3.10 11.09
C LEU A 180 16.29 1.63 11.58
N HIS A 181 15.84 0.75 10.70
CA HIS A 181 15.63 -0.68 10.90
C HIS A 181 16.21 -1.43 9.69
N ARG A 182 16.74 -2.64 9.91
CA ARG A 182 17.18 -3.52 8.83
C ARG A 182 16.06 -3.63 7.79
N PRO A 183 16.27 -3.17 6.55
CA PRO A 183 15.24 -3.29 5.51
C PRO A 183 15.15 -4.74 5.03
N ALA A 184 13.94 -5.12 4.58
CA ALA A 184 13.68 -6.36 3.87
C ALA A 184 12.85 -6.08 2.61
N SER A 185 12.87 -7.02 1.65
CA SER A 185 12.09 -6.96 0.42
C SER A 185 11.58 -8.32 0.02
N LEU A 186 10.52 -8.38 -0.79
CA LEU A 186 9.91 -9.63 -1.23
C LEU A 186 10.85 -10.47 -2.10
N SER A 187 11.81 -9.85 -2.81
CA SER A 187 12.83 -10.58 -3.57
C SER A 187 13.76 -11.44 -2.71
N GLN A 188 13.80 -11.23 -1.40
CA GLN A 188 14.56 -12.07 -0.46
C GLN A 188 13.81 -13.35 -0.07
N ALA A 189 12.47 -13.34 -0.14
CA ALA A 189 11.64 -14.51 0.19
C ALA A 189 11.38 -15.43 -1.00
N SER A 190 11.35 -14.89 -2.22
CA SER A 190 11.11 -15.66 -3.43
C SER A 190 11.79 -15.04 -4.65
N SER A 191 12.27 -15.89 -5.56
CA SER A 191 12.85 -15.47 -6.84
C SER A 191 12.15 -16.24 -7.98
N PRO A 192 11.37 -15.57 -8.83
CA PRO A 192 11.03 -14.14 -8.80
C PRO A 192 10.10 -13.77 -7.63
N PRO A 193 10.04 -12.47 -7.25
CA PRO A 193 9.06 -11.99 -6.28
C PRO A 193 7.63 -12.13 -6.84
N PRO A 194 6.59 -12.15 -6.00
CA PRO A 194 5.20 -12.21 -6.45
C PRO A 194 4.88 -11.11 -7.47
N ASP A 195 4.10 -11.47 -8.49
CA ASP A 195 3.56 -10.48 -9.44
C ASP A 195 2.81 -9.38 -8.70
N ARG A 196 3.16 -8.11 -8.98
CA ARG A 196 2.64 -6.96 -8.23
C ARG A 196 1.12 -6.77 -8.38
N HIS A 197 0.52 -7.16 -9.52
CA HIS A 197 -0.93 -7.10 -9.69
C HIS A 197 -1.61 -8.18 -8.87
N GLN A 198 -1.08 -9.42 -8.88
CA GLN A 198 -1.61 -10.52 -8.07
C GLN A 198 -1.50 -10.20 -6.58
N LEU A 199 -0.35 -9.68 -6.13
CA LEU A 199 -0.16 -9.28 -4.75
C LEU A 199 -1.15 -8.17 -4.34
N LEU A 200 -1.28 -7.12 -5.15
CA LEU A 200 -2.21 -6.02 -4.85
C LEU A 200 -3.66 -6.49 -4.85
N ALA A 201 -4.07 -7.32 -5.81
CA ALA A 201 -5.41 -7.91 -5.84
C ALA A 201 -5.68 -8.72 -4.56
N ARG A 202 -4.73 -9.57 -4.13
CA ARG A 202 -4.86 -10.33 -2.88
C ARG A 202 -4.97 -9.42 -1.66
N ILE A 203 -4.17 -8.36 -1.59
CA ILE A 203 -4.24 -7.40 -0.48
C ILE A 203 -5.62 -6.71 -0.46
N LEU A 204 -6.13 -6.26 -1.60
CA LEU A 204 -7.44 -5.61 -1.68
C LEU A 204 -8.58 -6.56 -1.28
N LEU A 205 -8.55 -7.82 -1.70
CA LEU A 205 -9.53 -8.85 -1.30
C LEU A 205 -9.50 -9.08 0.21
N GLU A 206 -8.32 -9.27 0.81
CA GLU A 206 -8.19 -9.45 2.26
C GLU A 206 -8.58 -8.19 3.04
N LEU A 207 -8.25 -7.00 2.53
CA LEU A 207 -8.69 -5.73 3.11
C LEU A 207 -10.21 -5.64 3.15
N ALA A 208 -10.90 -5.99 2.05
CA ALA A 208 -12.36 -5.98 2.02
C ALA A 208 -12.96 -6.86 3.13
N ILE A 209 -12.47 -8.10 3.26
CA ILE A 209 -12.93 -9.06 4.28
C ILE A 209 -12.66 -8.54 5.69
N VAL A 210 -11.43 -8.07 5.92
CA VAL A 210 -11.00 -7.60 7.25
C VAL A 210 -11.73 -6.33 7.67
N LEU A 211 -11.90 -5.37 6.75
CA LEU A 211 -12.57 -4.11 7.04
C LEU A 211 -14.07 -4.28 7.30
N ASP A 212 -14.74 -5.22 6.59
CA ASP A 212 -16.15 -5.55 6.88
C ASP A 212 -16.28 -6.13 8.29
N ARG A 213 -15.43 -7.06 8.69
CA ARG A 213 -15.41 -7.63 10.05
C ARG A 213 -15.09 -6.57 11.10
N PHE A 214 -14.11 -5.72 10.82
CA PHE A 214 -13.69 -4.64 11.70
C PHE A 214 -14.79 -3.60 11.88
N ALA A 215 -15.53 -3.24 10.83
CA ALA A 215 -16.62 -2.28 10.90
C ALA A 215 -17.73 -2.73 11.88
N VAL A 216 -18.00 -4.03 11.95
CA VAL A 216 -19.02 -4.62 12.83
C VAL A 216 -18.52 -4.76 14.28
N ALA A 217 -17.36 -5.38 14.46
CA ALA A 217 -16.91 -5.87 15.78
C ALA A 217 -15.61 -5.22 16.29
N GLY A 218 -15.02 -4.28 15.53
CA GLY A 218 -13.74 -3.65 15.88
C GLY A 218 -12.57 -4.62 15.82
N PHE A 219 -11.47 -4.25 16.46
CA PHE A 219 -10.23 -5.04 16.43
C PHE A 219 -10.32 -6.35 17.22
N SER A 220 -11.26 -6.50 18.15
CA SER A 220 -11.34 -7.68 19.03
C SER A 220 -11.40 -9.02 18.28
N VAL A 221 -12.09 -9.06 17.14
CA VAL A 221 -12.26 -10.28 16.32
C VAL A 221 -11.03 -10.65 15.47
N LEU A 222 -10.02 -9.79 15.48
CA LEU A 222 -8.76 -9.98 14.75
C LEU A 222 -7.55 -10.09 15.70
N ARG A 223 -7.78 -9.94 17.01
CA ARG A 223 -6.71 -9.85 18.01
C ARG A 223 -5.85 -11.11 18.05
N GLU A 224 -6.48 -12.28 18.14
CA GLU A 224 -5.75 -13.55 18.21
C GLU A 224 -4.90 -13.79 16.98
N GLU A 225 -5.46 -13.50 15.82
CA GLU A 225 -4.74 -13.64 14.56
C GLU A 225 -3.58 -12.63 14.45
N TRP A 226 -3.81 -11.38 14.85
CA TRP A 226 -2.72 -10.41 14.92
C TRP A 226 -1.62 -10.86 15.86
N GLN A 227 -1.97 -11.44 17.02
CA GLN A 227 -1.00 -11.97 17.98
C GLN A 227 -0.18 -13.14 17.39
N ALA A 228 -0.77 -13.97 16.53
CA ALA A 228 -0.07 -15.04 15.84
C ALA A 228 1.02 -14.51 14.86
N TYR A 229 0.80 -13.35 14.27
CA TYR A 229 1.81 -12.68 13.43
C TYR A 229 2.76 -11.78 14.22
N HIS A 230 2.43 -11.43 15.46
CA HIS A 230 3.17 -10.42 16.22
C HIS A 230 4.56 -10.90 16.61
N VAL A 231 5.58 -10.15 16.17
CA VAL A 231 6.98 -10.40 16.51
C VAL A 231 7.37 -9.50 17.67
N TRP A 232 7.66 -10.10 18.82
CA TRP A 232 8.23 -9.40 19.96
C TRP A 232 9.68 -9.01 19.62
N GLN A 233 9.90 -7.73 19.35
CA GLN A 233 11.24 -7.20 19.46
C GLN A 233 11.38 -6.71 20.90
N GLU A 234 12.42 -7.17 21.60
CA GLU A 234 12.84 -6.67 22.91
C GLU A 234 13.34 -5.23 22.78
N ASP A 235 12.44 -4.31 22.48
CA ASP A 235 12.75 -2.89 22.49
C ASP A 235 12.49 -2.39 23.91
N ARG A 236 13.53 -2.43 24.76
CA ARG A 236 13.54 -1.92 26.14
C ARG A 236 13.20 -0.42 26.27
N LYS A 237 12.77 0.23 25.20
CA LYS A 237 12.48 1.67 25.12
C LYS A 237 10.99 2.05 25.09
N SER A 238 10.08 1.12 25.20
CA SER A 238 8.62 1.43 25.17
C SER A 238 7.92 1.30 26.53
N VAL A 239 8.67 1.42 27.63
CA VAL A 239 8.09 1.57 28.96
C VAL A 239 8.55 2.92 29.51
N VAL A 240 7.90 3.99 29.07
CA VAL A 240 7.68 5.25 29.80
C VAL A 240 6.37 5.88 29.26
#